data_b31cd7ce13381ee74c499f6d559f7a32
#
_entry.id   b31cd7ce13381ee74c499f6d559f7a32
#
_cell.length_a   1.000
_cell.length_b   1.000
_cell.length_c   1.000
_cell.angle_alpha   90.00
_cell.angle_beta   90.00
_cell.angle_gamma   90.00
#
_symmetry.space_group_name_H-M   'P 1'
#
loop_
_entity.id
_entity.type
_entity.pdbx_description
1 polymer ?
#
loop_
_entity_poly.entity_id
_entity_poly.type
_entity_poly.pdbx_seq_one_letter_code
_entity_poly.pdbx_strand_id
1 'polypeptide(L)'
;MRTRVTLVNPPYPVGAHQHPPFTPLGLGYLAAVLEKKEYPVDIIDCQVLGCSYDEFRSRLGKLKQPDIVGITSTTLTYKSALQIAKIAKEVWPNCLTMIGGSHVTFWDKQALEESPHLDIIVRKEGENTMLELADRVEKGKDYYDVVGTTVRKDGGEIVRNEDRPYIENLDELPFPAHHLWPLERLMKHGAVVFPLLASRGCVYWCDFCSTVRMFGRRYRMRSPKNVVDEIEYLKKHFGAHQFTFYDDAFTVDQDRAAEICREIMRRKLKIEWDCETRVDMVTEALLRTMKEAGCFAVWFGVESGSQPVLDAMRKGITPAKTIKAFNTAKKVGLMTVAGVVLGFPGETKETIWETVKFIERLNPGDVGYYIATPYPGTPMYEQVVKEGRLKIHDFNRFDTATPVFDLGTMTGEELKELRERAFQRFYLRPRYFFSMLGKSRFWSFSIILTILAHFRRAVLLRLGVK
;
A
#
# COMPACT_ATOMS: atom_id res chain seq x y z
N MET A 1 20.16 30.11 1.02
CA MET A 1 19.41 29.55 -0.13
C MET A 1 18.49 28.50 0.45
N ARG A 2 17.24 28.39 -0.03
CA ARG A 2 16.31 27.36 0.50
C ARG A 2 16.81 25.96 0.19
N THR A 3 16.72 25.05 1.16
CA THR A 3 17.05 23.61 0.99
C THR A 3 16.21 23.02 -0.13
N ARG A 4 16.84 22.42 -1.13
CA ARG A 4 16.19 21.72 -2.23
C ARG A 4 16.07 20.24 -1.92
N VAL A 5 14.88 19.68 -2.12
CA VAL A 5 14.58 18.27 -1.85
C VAL A 5 14.15 17.56 -3.14
N THR A 6 14.74 16.41 -3.42
CA THR A 6 14.24 15.50 -4.47
C THR A 6 13.71 14.25 -3.81
N LEU A 7 12.43 13.96 -4.01
CA LEU A 7 11.76 12.77 -3.50
C LEU A 7 11.69 11.68 -4.59
N VAL A 8 11.97 10.44 -4.22
CA VAL A 8 12.08 9.35 -5.20
C VAL A 8 11.23 8.15 -4.81
N ASN A 9 10.39 7.68 -5.76
CA ASN A 9 9.77 6.37 -5.71
C ASN A 9 10.63 5.39 -6.54
N PRO A 10 11.32 4.43 -5.93
CA PRO A 10 12.24 3.53 -6.65
C PRO A 10 11.49 2.56 -7.59
N PRO A 11 12.16 2.03 -8.63
CA PRO A 11 11.54 1.06 -9.52
C PRO A 11 11.27 -0.27 -8.80
N TYR A 12 10.29 -1.02 -9.30
CA TYR A 12 10.12 -2.42 -8.89
C TYR A 12 11.33 -3.27 -9.29
N PRO A 13 11.67 -4.29 -8.50
CA PRO A 13 12.68 -5.28 -8.91
C PRO A 13 12.27 -5.97 -10.22
N VAL A 14 13.26 -6.30 -11.04
CA VAL A 14 13.01 -7.04 -12.27
C VAL A 14 12.42 -8.43 -11.96
N GLY A 15 11.33 -8.78 -12.61
CA GLY A 15 10.64 -10.07 -12.44
C GLY A 15 9.74 -10.15 -11.21
N ALA A 16 9.63 -9.11 -10.39
CA ALA A 16 8.64 -9.07 -9.31
C ALA A 16 7.22 -8.90 -9.87
N HIS A 17 6.24 -9.45 -9.15
CA HIS A 17 4.84 -9.16 -9.46
C HIS A 17 4.58 -7.67 -9.24
N GLN A 18 4.26 -6.97 -10.33
CA GLN A 18 4.05 -5.53 -10.29
C GLN A 18 2.54 -5.25 -10.16
N HIS A 19 2.21 -4.38 -9.21
CA HIS A 19 0.90 -3.75 -9.19
C HIS A 19 0.89 -2.57 -10.18
N PRO A 20 -0.29 -2.18 -10.71
CA PRO A 20 -0.40 -0.92 -11.45
C PRO A 20 0.22 0.22 -10.65
N PRO A 21 0.99 1.12 -11.27
CA PRO A 21 1.63 2.20 -10.55
C PRO A 21 0.57 3.18 -10.02
N PHE A 22 0.60 3.37 -8.71
CA PHE A 22 -0.18 4.39 -8.01
C PHE A 22 0.76 5.50 -7.54
N THR A 23 0.26 6.72 -7.49
CA THR A 23 1.02 7.82 -6.88
C THR A 23 1.20 7.54 -5.38
N PRO A 24 2.44 7.43 -4.87
CA PRO A 24 2.67 7.13 -3.46
C PRO A 24 2.31 8.32 -2.58
N LEU A 25 1.14 8.27 -1.92
CA LEU A 25 0.61 9.37 -1.09
C LEU A 25 1.61 9.88 -0.06
N GLY A 26 2.43 8.99 0.52
CA GLY A 26 3.46 9.39 1.48
C GLY A 26 4.42 10.44 0.91
N LEU A 27 4.92 10.26 -0.33
CA LEU A 27 5.75 11.26 -0.99
C LEU A 27 4.97 12.54 -1.30
N GLY A 28 3.68 12.40 -1.65
CA GLY A 28 2.80 13.55 -1.90
C GLY A 28 2.61 14.43 -0.66
N TYR A 29 2.40 13.81 0.51
CA TYR A 29 2.32 14.55 1.77
C TYR A 29 3.64 15.20 2.15
N LEU A 30 4.77 14.49 1.99
CA LEU A 30 6.10 15.07 2.22
C LEU A 30 6.35 16.28 1.33
N ALA A 31 6.06 16.18 0.03
CA ALA A 31 6.20 17.29 -0.89
C ALA A 31 5.31 18.48 -0.49
N ALA A 32 4.03 18.20 -0.17
CA ALA A 32 3.07 19.24 0.18
C ALA A 32 3.45 20.02 1.46
N VAL A 33 3.96 19.36 2.48
CA VAL A 33 4.42 20.05 3.71
C VAL A 33 5.68 20.87 3.46
N LEU A 34 6.58 20.41 2.59
CA LEU A 34 7.77 21.15 2.18
C LEU A 34 7.39 22.40 1.35
N GLU A 35 6.52 22.25 0.33
CA GLU A 35 6.02 23.37 -0.48
C GLU A 35 5.29 24.42 0.36
N LYS A 36 4.48 24.00 1.35
CA LYS A 36 3.81 24.90 2.31
C LYS A 36 4.80 25.78 3.07
N LYS A 37 6.06 25.34 3.18
CA LYS A 37 7.19 26.07 3.78
C LYS A 37 8.14 26.66 2.73
N GLU A 38 7.73 26.68 1.47
CA GLU A 38 8.47 27.26 0.34
C GLU A 38 9.82 26.59 0.04
N TYR A 39 10.01 25.31 0.45
CA TYR A 39 11.14 24.51 0.01
C TYR A 39 10.93 24.03 -1.42
N PRO A 40 11.91 24.20 -2.34
CA PRO A 40 11.83 23.62 -3.68
C PRO A 40 11.84 22.10 -3.63
N VAL A 41 10.82 21.45 -4.22
CA VAL A 41 10.64 20.00 -4.21
C VAL A 41 10.46 19.48 -5.62
N ASP A 42 11.13 18.38 -5.94
CA ASP A 42 10.94 17.60 -7.16
C ASP A 42 10.55 16.17 -6.77
N ILE A 43 9.68 15.50 -7.56
CA ILE A 43 9.36 14.07 -7.41
C ILE A 43 9.81 13.30 -8.65
N ILE A 44 10.58 12.22 -8.46
CA ILE A 44 10.89 11.23 -9.50
C ILE A 44 10.21 9.92 -9.13
N ASP A 45 9.12 9.61 -9.83
CA ASP A 45 8.43 8.33 -9.68
C ASP A 45 8.93 7.36 -10.76
N CYS A 46 9.90 6.50 -10.40
CA CYS A 46 10.47 5.53 -11.34
C CYS A 46 9.46 4.47 -11.78
N GLN A 47 8.44 4.17 -10.98
CA GLN A 47 7.42 3.18 -11.34
C GLN A 47 6.48 3.75 -12.41
N VAL A 48 5.96 4.95 -12.22
CA VAL A 48 5.10 5.64 -13.21
C VAL A 48 5.88 5.97 -14.48
N LEU A 49 7.13 6.35 -14.34
CA LEU A 49 7.99 6.70 -15.47
C LEU A 49 8.53 5.46 -16.19
N GLY A 50 8.49 4.26 -15.58
CA GLY A 50 9.13 3.06 -16.09
C GLY A 50 10.65 3.20 -16.19
N CYS A 51 11.27 3.95 -15.26
CA CYS A 51 12.69 4.26 -15.32
C CYS A 51 13.57 3.07 -14.96
N SER A 52 14.56 2.78 -15.81
CA SER A 52 15.75 2.01 -15.42
C SER A 52 16.67 2.84 -14.51
N TYR A 53 17.67 2.20 -13.90
CA TYR A 53 18.66 2.93 -13.09
C TYR A 53 19.50 3.91 -13.92
N ASP A 54 19.79 3.60 -15.18
CA ASP A 54 20.52 4.48 -16.09
C ASP A 54 19.69 5.71 -16.49
N GLU A 55 18.39 5.49 -16.75
CA GLU A 55 17.46 6.59 -16.99
C GLU A 55 17.27 7.47 -15.75
N PHE A 56 17.23 6.88 -14.56
CA PHE A 56 17.21 7.62 -13.30
C PHE A 56 18.46 8.49 -13.17
N ARG A 57 19.66 7.93 -13.37
CA ARG A 57 20.94 8.67 -13.37
C ARG A 57 20.92 9.83 -14.36
N SER A 58 20.47 9.60 -15.60
CA SER A 58 20.36 10.62 -16.63
C SER A 58 19.40 11.75 -16.24
N ARG A 59 18.30 11.44 -15.54
CA ARG A 59 17.34 12.44 -15.04
C ARG A 59 17.94 13.28 -13.93
N LEU A 60 18.65 12.66 -12.99
CA LEU A 60 19.36 13.40 -11.95
C LEU A 60 20.29 14.45 -12.55
N GLY A 61 21.09 14.09 -13.55
CA GLY A 61 22.01 15.02 -14.21
C GLY A 61 21.35 16.22 -14.91
N LYS A 62 20.03 16.21 -15.10
CA LYS A 62 19.24 17.31 -15.67
C LYS A 62 18.57 18.21 -14.63
N LEU A 63 18.52 17.77 -13.39
CA LEU A 63 17.97 18.55 -12.29
C LEU A 63 19.06 19.45 -11.66
N LYS A 64 18.62 20.49 -10.98
CA LYS A 64 19.51 21.21 -10.07
C LYS A 64 19.85 20.29 -8.91
N GLN A 65 21.12 20.26 -8.51
CA GLN A 65 21.56 19.46 -7.37
C GLN A 65 20.69 19.75 -6.15
N PRO A 66 20.07 18.71 -5.53
CA PRO A 66 19.37 18.86 -4.27
C PRO A 66 20.35 18.81 -3.10
N ASP A 67 19.93 19.38 -1.98
CA ASP A 67 20.61 19.21 -0.70
C ASP A 67 20.20 17.87 -0.06
N ILE A 68 18.96 17.42 -0.32
CA ILE A 68 18.37 16.19 0.24
C ILE A 68 17.76 15.34 -0.87
N VAL A 69 18.09 14.05 -0.88
CA VAL A 69 17.40 13.02 -1.66
C VAL A 69 16.64 12.08 -0.72
N GLY A 70 15.31 12.20 -0.71
CA GLY A 70 14.41 11.38 0.11
C GLY A 70 13.80 10.24 -0.71
N ILE A 71 13.95 9.00 -0.28
CA ILE A 71 13.54 7.81 -1.02
C ILE A 71 12.46 7.08 -0.22
N THR A 72 11.35 6.67 -0.85
CA THR A 72 10.39 5.79 -0.19
C THR A 72 10.77 4.33 -0.36
N SER A 73 10.38 3.47 0.60
CA SER A 73 10.69 2.05 0.57
C SER A 73 9.58 1.20 1.17
N THR A 74 9.13 0.24 0.39
CA THR A 74 8.43 -0.96 0.88
C THR A 74 9.41 -2.12 0.97
N THR A 75 9.01 -3.25 1.55
CA THR A 75 9.91 -4.42 1.60
C THR A 75 10.34 -4.87 0.20
N LEU A 76 9.43 -4.88 -0.75
CA LEU A 76 9.71 -5.27 -2.13
C LEU A 76 10.66 -4.30 -2.84
N THR A 77 10.61 -3.01 -2.56
CA THR A 77 11.41 -1.99 -3.24
C THR A 77 12.68 -1.58 -2.47
N TYR A 78 12.94 -2.21 -1.33
CA TYR A 78 14.04 -1.84 -0.44
C TYR A 78 15.41 -1.89 -1.13
N LYS A 79 15.74 -2.98 -1.82
CA LYS A 79 17.03 -3.09 -2.54
C LYS A 79 17.14 -2.06 -3.67
N SER A 80 16.03 -1.78 -4.34
CA SER A 80 15.98 -0.71 -5.33
C SER A 80 16.21 0.66 -4.69
N ALA A 81 15.67 0.91 -3.50
CA ALA A 81 15.90 2.16 -2.77
C ALA A 81 17.37 2.34 -2.37
N LEU A 82 18.06 1.26 -1.94
CA LEU A 82 19.51 1.30 -1.69
C LEU A 82 20.30 1.64 -2.96
N GLN A 83 19.92 1.07 -4.10
CA GLN A 83 20.58 1.37 -5.39
C GLN A 83 20.34 2.83 -5.83
N ILE A 84 19.14 3.37 -5.61
CA ILE A 84 18.84 4.80 -5.84
C ILE A 84 19.72 5.70 -4.98
N ALA A 85 19.88 5.38 -3.68
CA ALA A 85 20.75 6.13 -2.78
C ALA A 85 22.21 6.14 -3.25
N LYS A 86 22.71 4.97 -3.68
CA LYS A 86 24.04 4.86 -4.27
C LYS A 86 24.21 5.75 -5.50
N ILE A 87 23.28 5.69 -6.45
CA ILE A 87 23.33 6.51 -7.66
C ILE A 87 23.27 8.01 -7.32
N ALA A 88 22.45 8.40 -6.34
CA ALA A 88 22.37 9.78 -5.88
C ALA A 88 23.71 10.28 -5.35
N LYS A 89 24.40 9.51 -4.53
CA LYS A 89 25.75 9.85 -4.00
C LYS A 89 26.82 9.87 -5.10
N GLU A 90 26.72 9.02 -6.12
CA GLU A 90 27.65 9.03 -7.26
C GLU A 90 27.49 10.28 -8.14
N VAL A 91 26.26 10.78 -8.30
CA VAL A 91 25.96 11.99 -9.10
C VAL A 91 26.18 13.25 -8.27
N TRP A 92 25.79 13.23 -7.01
CA TRP A 92 25.83 14.37 -6.07
C TRP A 92 26.44 13.93 -4.72
N PRO A 93 27.77 13.86 -4.62
CA PRO A 93 28.46 13.33 -3.43
C PRO A 93 28.09 14.02 -2.12
N ASN A 94 27.73 15.29 -2.17
CA ASN A 94 27.46 16.13 -1.00
C ASN A 94 25.97 16.15 -0.61
N CYS A 95 25.05 15.52 -1.39
CA CYS A 95 23.64 15.47 -1.00
C CYS A 95 23.45 14.53 0.20
N LEU A 96 22.54 14.88 1.11
CA LEU A 96 22.05 13.95 2.12
C LEU A 96 21.09 12.95 1.50
N THR A 97 21.32 11.68 1.73
CA THR A 97 20.45 10.59 1.28
C THR A 97 19.68 10.01 2.46
N MET A 98 18.38 9.92 2.30
CA MET A 98 17.52 9.34 3.32
C MET A 98 16.48 8.40 2.75
N ILE A 99 16.15 7.37 3.51
CA ILE A 99 15.05 6.45 3.17
C ILE A 99 14.01 6.49 4.27
N GLY A 100 12.73 6.51 3.87
CA GLY A 100 11.57 6.31 4.73
C GLY A 100 10.65 5.23 4.19
N GLY A 101 9.58 4.93 4.93
CA GLY A 101 8.56 3.96 4.53
C GLY A 101 8.47 2.74 5.42
N SER A 102 7.58 1.81 5.05
CA SER A 102 7.19 0.71 5.92
C SER A 102 8.32 -0.29 6.22
N HIS A 103 9.20 -0.55 5.26
CA HIS A 103 10.29 -1.50 5.49
C HIS A 103 11.33 -0.96 6.48
N VAL A 104 11.91 0.19 6.16
CA VAL A 104 13.02 0.76 6.92
C VAL A 104 12.62 1.28 8.31
N THR A 105 11.33 1.48 8.55
CA THR A 105 10.83 1.76 9.91
C THR A 105 11.17 0.61 10.89
N PHE A 106 11.24 -0.63 10.39
CA PHE A 106 11.54 -1.84 11.16
C PHE A 106 12.89 -2.47 10.82
N TRP A 107 13.66 -1.84 9.93
CA TRP A 107 14.97 -2.30 9.43
C TRP A 107 15.99 -1.14 9.44
N ASP A 108 15.84 -0.22 10.37
CA ASP A 108 16.51 1.08 10.35
C ASP A 108 18.04 0.98 10.53
N LYS A 109 18.53 0.28 11.56
CA LYS A 109 19.95 0.08 11.78
C LYS A 109 20.60 -0.74 10.70
N GLN A 110 19.96 -1.88 10.36
CA GLN A 110 20.44 -2.79 9.32
C GLN A 110 20.55 -2.09 7.96
N ALA A 111 19.60 -1.21 7.61
CA ALA A 111 19.65 -0.48 6.36
C ALA A 111 20.88 0.45 6.28
N LEU A 112 21.23 1.11 7.38
CA LEU A 112 22.45 1.91 7.46
C LEU A 112 23.70 1.04 7.45
N GLU A 113 23.71 -0.11 8.13
CA GLU A 113 24.82 -1.05 8.12
C GLU A 113 25.05 -1.65 6.72
N GLU A 114 23.98 -1.97 5.99
CA GLU A 114 24.06 -2.53 4.63
C GLU A 114 24.53 -1.54 3.57
N SER A 115 24.35 -0.23 3.79
CA SER A 115 24.66 0.78 2.75
C SER A 115 25.40 2.00 3.30
N PRO A 116 26.67 2.20 2.89
CA PRO A 116 27.43 3.41 3.22
C PRO A 116 26.92 4.66 2.49
N HIS A 117 26.01 4.48 1.53
CA HIS A 117 25.41 5.57 0.75
C HIS A 117 24.15 6.14 1.40
N LEU A 118 23.81 5.68 2.61
CA LEU A 118 22.70 6.20 3.39
C LEU A 118 23.19 6.98 4.60
N ASP A 119 22.64 8.17 4.76
CA ASP A 119 22.93 9.05 5.92
C ASP A 119 21.84 8.93 6.98
N ILE A 120 20.56 8.84 6.58
CA ILE A 120 19.41 8.94 7.48
C ILE A 120 18.32 7.93 7.11
N ILE A 121 17.75 7.30 8.12
CA ILE A 121 16.46 6.60 8.03
C ILE A 121 15.40 7.43 8.74
N VAL A 122 14.29 7.71 8.04
CA VAL A 122 13.11 8.36 8.61
C VAL A 122 12.08 7.28 8.94
N ARG A 123 11.76 7.15 10.23
CA ARG A 123 10.83 6.12 10.70
C ARG A 123 9.41 6.66 10.84
N LYS A 124 8.41 5.79 10.59
CA LYS A 124 6.97 6.07 10.76
C LYS A 124 6.51 7.25 9.90
N GLU A 125 5.82 8.25 10.50
CA GLU A 125 5.34 9.44 9.79
C GLU A 125 6.48 10.42 9.55
N GLY A 126 6.72 10.76 8.31
CA GLY A 126 7.89 11.52 7.89
C GLY A 126 7.67 13.03 7.77
N GLU A 127 6.44 13.54 7.79
CA GLU A 127 6.13 14.92 7.43
C GLU A 127 6.85 15.95 8.31
N ASN A 128 6.69 15.85 9.62
CA ASN A 128 7.35 16.75 10.57
C ASN A 128 8.86 16.52 10.65
N THR A 129 9.30 15.26 10.49
CA THR A 129 10.72 14.91 10.48
C THR A 129 11.43 15.51 9.26
N MET A 130 10.81 15.43 8.09
CA MET A 130 11.35 16.00 6.85
C MET A 130 11.44 17.52 6.92
N LEU A 131 10.43 18.19 7.49
CA LEU A 131 10.48 19.64 7.70
C LEU A 131 11.63 20.06 8.62
N GLU A 132 11.82 19.34 9.74
CA GLU A 132 12.92 19.62 10.65
C GLU A 132 14.29 19.37 10.00
N LEU A 133 14.43 18.27 9.25
CA LEU A 133 15.67 17.98 8.52
C LEU A 133 15.99 19.06 7.48
N ALA A 134 14.99 19.50 6.71
CA ALA A 134 15.17 20.56 5.73
C ALA A 134 15.58 21.90 6.39
N ASP A 135 14.97 22.23 7.52
CA ASP A 135 15.32 23.45 8.29
C ASP A 135 16.74 23.39 8.87
N ARG A 136 17.14 22.21 9.38
CA ARG A 136 18.51 22.02 9.90
C ARG A 136 19.57 22.17 8.82
N VAL A 137 19.34 21.54 7.66
CA VAL A 137 20.23 21.65 6.49
C VAL A 137 20.32 23.10 6.01
N GLU A 138 19.18 23.82 5.89
CA GLU A 138 19.18 25.25 5.50
C GLU A 138 20.03 26.13 6.43
N LYS A 139 19.98 25.83 7.73
CA LYS A 139 20.72 26.58 8.77
C LYS A 139 22.15 26.10 8.98
N GLY A 140 22.62 25.10 8.24
CA GLY A 140 23.94 24.48 8.42
C GLY A 140 24.12 23.84 9.79
N LYS A 141 23.02 23.38 10.42
CA LYS A 141 23.02 22.66 11.69
C LYS A 141 23.14 21.15 11.44
N ASP A 142 23.72 20.44 12.40
CA ASP A 142 23.70 18.99 12.37
C ASP A 142 22.26 18.45 12.55
N TYR A 143 22.07 17.18 12.16
CA TYR A 143 20.78 16.47 12.19
C TYR A 143 20.82 15.21 13.06
N TYR A 144 21.85 15.05 13.87
CA TYR A 144 22.14 13.80 14.57
C TYR A 144 21.17 13.47 15.70
N ASP A 145 20.45 14.45 16.24
CA ASP A 145 19.49 14.32 17.33
C ASP A 145 18.03 14.46 16.90
N VAL A 146 17.75 14.50 15.59
CA VAL A 146 16.37 14.66 15.07
C VAL A 146 15.52 13.45 15.44
N VAL A 147 14.46 13.68 16.21
CA VAL A 147 13.53 12.61 16.61
C VAL A 147 12.82 11.99 15.41
N GLY A 148 12.58 10.69 15.48
CA GLY A 148 11.99 9.91 14.37
C GLY A 148 13.03 9.43 13.35
N THR A 149 14.33 9.65 13.61
CA THR A 149 15.39 9.22 12.69
C THR A 149 16.30 8.17 13.31
N THR A 150 16.98 7.41 12.44
CA THR A 150 18.20 6.69 12.72
C THR A 150 19.24 7.24 11.77
N VAL A 151 20.39 7.69 12.27
CA VAL A 151 21.36 8.47 11.52
C VAL A 151 22.75 7.85 11.60
N ARG A 152 23.53 8.04 10.52
CA ARG A 152 24.97 7.83 10.51
C ARG A 152 25.67 9.14 10.82
N LYS A 153 26.44 9.20 11.90
CA LYS A 153 27.29 10.36 12.23
C LYS A 153 28.60 10.32 11.46
N ASP A 154 29.28 11.47 11.44
CA ASP A 154 30.67 11.53 11.02
C ASP A 154 31.50 10.53 11.84
N GLY A 155 32.33 9.74 11.15
CA GLY A 155 33.05 8.63 11.79
C GLY A 155 32.33 7.28 11.76
N GLY A 156 31.09 7.20 11.26
CA GLY A 156 30.38 5.95 10.96
C GLY A 156 29.50 5.41 12.10
N GLU A 157 29.45 6.07 13.26
CA GLU A 157 28.54 5.69 14.35
C GLU A 157 27.08 5.77 13.91
N ILE A 158 26.30 4.71 14.17
CA ILE A 158 24.86 4.67 13.89
C ILE A 158 24.09 4.95 15.19
N VAL A 159 23.32 6.03 15.20
CA VAL A 159 22.52 6.46 16.35
C VAL A 159 21.03 6.37 16.01
N ARG A 160 20.28 5.64 16.83
CA ARG A 160 18.83 5.59 16.75
C ARG A 160 18.20 6.54 17.75
N ASN A 161 17.63 7.63 17.26
CA ASN A 161 16.94 8.63 18.07
C ASN A 161 15.57 8.11 18.55
N GLU A 162 14.95 8.82 19.47
CA GLU A 162 13.58 8.52 19.91
C GLU A 162 12.60 8.56 18.74
N ASP A 163 11.49 7.83 18.87
CA ASP A 163 10.42 7.88 17.88
C ASP A 163 9.66 9.20 17.97
N ARG A 164 9.36 9.81 16.83
CA ARG A 164 8.54 11.03 16.79
C ARG A 164 7.09 10.70 17.17
N PRO A 165 6.43 11.54 17.97
CA PRO A 165 4.99 11.44 18.20
C PRO A 165 4.21 11.51 16.88
N TYR A 166 3.12 10.77 16.80
CA TYR A 166 2.24 10.80 15.62
C TYR A 166 1.54 12.15 15.46
N ILE A 167 1.22 12.50 14.23
CA ILE A 167 0.40 13.68 13.91
C ILE A 167 -1.03 13.41 14.37
N GLU A 168 -1.48 14.08 15.42
CA GLU A 168 -2.82 13.82 16.00
C GLU A 168 -3.93 14.39 15.12
N ASN A 169 -3.81 15.61 14.64
CA ASN A 169 -4.78 16.24 13.76
C ASN A 169 -4.35 16.13 12.30
N LEU A 170 -4.96 15.20 11.56
CA LEU A 170 -4.64 14.99 10.14
C LEU A 170 -5.15 16.12 9.22
N ASP A 171 -6.08 16.94 9.67
CA ASP A 171 -6.59 18.08 8.89
C ASP A 171 -5.56 19.23 8.77
N GLU A 172 -4.52 19.26 9.59
CA GLU A 172 -3.42 20.23 9.50
C GLU A 172 -2.48 19.96 8.33
N LEU A 173 -2.47 18.71 7.84
CA LEU A 173 -1.68 18.36 6.67
C LEU A 173 -2.28 18.98 5.40
N PRO A 174 -1.47 19.58 4.54
CA PRO A 174 -1.93 19.97 3.20
C PRO A 174 -2.32 18.73 2.39
N PHE A 175 -3.13 18.91 1.36
CA PHE A 175 -3.42 17.83 0.42
C PHE A 175 -2.13 17.40 -0.28
N PRO A 176 -1.99 16.11 -0.66
CA PRO A 176 -0.81 15.65 -1.37
C PRO A 176 -0.50 16.48 -2.61
N ALA A 177 0.77 16.71 -2.88
CA ALA A 177 1.21 17.53 -4.02
C ALA A 177 1.04 16.79 -5.36
N HIS A 178 -0.21 16.50 -5.75
CA HIS A 178 -0.55 15.73 -6.94
C HIS A 178 0.00 16.34 -8.25
N HIS A 179 0.21 17.63 -8.29
CA HIS A 179 0.75 18.35 -9.47
C HIS A 179 2.22 18.00 -9.79
N LEU A 180 2.94 17.38 -8.85
CA LEU A 180 4.33 16.94 -9.06
C LEU A 180 4.44 15.58 -9.77
N TRP A 181 3.33 14.85 -9.96
CA TRP A 181 3.32 13.61 -10.73
C TRP A 181 3.07 13.86 -12.21
N PRO A 182 3.62 13.00 -13.09
CA PRO A 182 3.34 13.04 -14.52
C PRO A 182 1.96 12.43 -14.82
N LEU A 183 0.89 13.08 -14.36
CA LEU A 183 -0.50 12.59 -14.44
C LEU A 183 -0.94 12.32 -15.88
N GLU A 184 -0.49 13.12 -16.86
CA GLU A 184 -0.77 12.87 -18.28
C GLU A 184 -0.30 11.47 -18.73
N ARG A 185 0.81 11.01 -18.18
CA ARG A 185 1.35 9.68 -18.49
C ARG A 185 0.51 8.58 -17.88
N LEU A 186 0.04 8.78 -16.66
CA LEU A 186 -0.93 7.88 -16.01
C LEU A 186 -2.25 7.82 -16.81
N MET A 187 -2.75 8.96 -17.28
CA MET A 187 -3.97 9.06 -18.08
C MET A 187 -3.88 8.31 -19.42
N LYS A 188 -2.71 8.26 -20.05
CA LYS A 188 -2.51 7.51 -21.31
C LYS A 188 -2.67 6.00 -21.16
N HIS A 189 -2.54 5.47 -19.96
CA HIS A 189 -2.69 4.04 -19.65
C HIS A 189 -4.09 3.64 -19.15
N GLY A 190 -5.05 4.56 -19.17
CA GLY A 190 -6.42 4.36 -18.73
C GLY A 190 -6.93 5.46 -17.81
N ALA A 191 -8.10 5.29 -17.21
CA ALA A 191 -8.63 6.23 -16.24
C ALA A 191 -7.69 6.27 -15.00
N VAL A 192 -7.27 7.47 -14.61
CA VAL A 192 -6.48 7.64 -13.39
C VAL A 192 -7.41 7.50 -12.19
N VAL A 193 -7.12 6.51 -11.36
CA VAL A 193 -7.74 6.37 -10.04
C VAL A 193 -6.90 7.17 -9.06
N PHE A 194 -7.48 8.19 -8.46
CA PHE A 194 -6.79 9.01 -7.46
C PHE A 194 -6.86 8.34 -6.08
N PRO A 195 -5.71 8.05 -5.47
CA PRO A 195 -5.69 7.54 -4.10
C PRO A 195 -6.06 8.65 -3.12
N LEU A 196 -6.85 8.29 -2.10
CA LEU A 196 -7.22 9.15 -0.97
C LEU A 196 -6.85 8.44 0.33
N LEU A 197 -6.58 9.22 1.35
CA LEU A 197 -6.37 8.74 2.70
C LEU A 197 -7.25 9.56 3.65
N ALA A 198 -8.30 8.96 4.15
CA ALA A 198 -9.21 9.62 5.07
C ALA A 198 -8.85 9.37 6.55
N SER A 199 -8.02 8.35 6.83
CA SER A 199 -7.56 8.01 8.18
C SER A 199 -6.17 7.37 8.16
N ARG A 200 -5.52 7.28 9.32
CA ARG A 200 -4.26 6.56 9.53
C ARG A 200 -4.35 5.68 10.77
N GLY A 201 -3.87 4.43 10.64
CA GLY A 201 -3.81 3.46 11.71
C GLY A 201 -5.03 2.56 11.79
N CYS A 202 -4.91 1.52 12.60
CA CYS A 202 -5.91 0.50 12.78
C CYS A 202 -5.97 0.07 14.25
N VAL A 203 -7.17 -0.24 14.75
CA VAL A 203 -7.37 -0.69 16.14
C VAL A 203 -7.17 -2.19 16.34
N TYR A 204 -7.04 -2.94 15.23
CA TYR A 204 -6.92 -4.41 15.23
C TYR A 204 -5.47 -4.87 15.19
N TRP A 205 -5.21 -6.01 15.83
CA TRP A 205 -3.87 -6.57 16.00
C TRP A 205 -3.70 -7.87 15.22
N CYS A 206 -3.74 -7.79 13.88
CA CYS A 206 -3.54 -8.95 13.02
C CYS A 206 -2.03 -9.29 12.92
N ASP A 207 -1.66 -10.57 13.08
CA ASP A 207 -0.25 -10.98 13.18
C ASP A 207 0.55 -10.83 11.88
N PHE A 208 -0.11 -10.73 10.73
CA PHE A 208 0.52 -10.50 9.43
C PHE A 208 0.65 -9.02 9.04
N CYS A 209 0.06 -8.10 9.84
CA CYS A 209 -0.06 -6.68 9.46
C CYS A 209 0.87 -5.79 10.29
N SER A 210 1.61 -4.90 9.62
CA SER A 210 2.52 -3.95 10.26
C SER A 210 1.86 -2.62 10.65
N THR A 211 0.62 -2.37 10.23
CA THR A 211 -0.06 -1.06 10.40
C THR A 211 -0.05 -0.54 11.82
N VAL A 212 -0.39 -1.40 12.80
CA VAL A 212 -0.44 -0.97 14.21
C VAL A 212 0.95 -0.59 14.74
N ARG A 213 2.00 -1.26 14.29
CA ARG A 213 3.38 -0.94 14.68
C ARG A 213 3.90 0.29 13.94
N MET A 214 3.39 0.54 12.72
CA MET A 214 3.75 1.71 11.90
C MET A 214 3.06 2.98 12.38
N PHE A 215 1.73 2.93 12.63
CA PHE A 215 0.88 4.10 12.91
C PHE A 215 0.30 4.14 14.33
N GLY A 216 0.67 3.18 15.21
CA GLY A 216 0.10 3.03 16.54
C GLY A 216 -1.29 2.37 16.52
N ARG A 217 -1.77 1.96 17.72
CA ARG A 217 -3.10 1.36 17.92
C ARG A 217 -4.21 2.42 18.00
N ARG A 218 -4.02 3.55 17.34
CA ARG A 218 -4.98 4.65 17.29
C ARG A 218 -5.50 4.78 15.87
N TYR A 219 -6.79 5.03 15.75
CA TYR A 219 -7.42 5.38 14.49
C TYR A 219 -7.57 6.90 14.46
N ARG A 220 -6.69 7.56 13.72
CA ARG A 220 -6.68 9.02 13.56
C ARG A 220 -7.34 9.37 12.24
N MET A 221 -8.22 10.35 12.25
CA MET A 221 -9.15 10.64 11.17
C MET A 221 -9.00 12.08 10.69
N ARG A 222 -9.20 12.27 9.40
CA ARG A 222 -9.50 13.58 8.81
C ARG A 222 -11.00 13.84 8.98
N SER A 223 -11.38 15.10 9.08
CA SER A 223 -12.80 15.48 9.12
C SER A 223 -13.47 15.17 7.77
N PRO A 224 -14.78 14.86 7.75
CA PRO A 224 -15.54 14.67 6.52
C PRO A 224 -15.39 15.84 5.54
N LYS A 225 -15.43 17.07 6.07
CA LYS A 225 -15.22 18.29 5.26
C LYS A 225 -13.85 18.28 4.58
N ASN A 226 -12.78 18.01 5.31
CA ASN A 226 -11.41 18.04 4.77
C ASN A 226 -11.21 16.97 3.68
N VAL A 227 -11.75 15.76 3.87
CA VAL A 227 -11.70 14.68 2.85
C VAL A 227 -12.44 15.11 1.58
N VAL A 228 -13.63 15.69 1.71
CA VAL A 228 -14.44 16.08 0.54
C VAL A 228 -13.89 17.34 -0.13
N ASP A 229 -13.24 18.24 0.61
CA ASP A 229 -12.49 19.37 0.05
C ASP A 229 -11.37 18.88 -0.89
N GLU A 230 -10.65 17.81 -0.52
CA GLU A 230 -9.62 17.21 -1.40
C GLU A 230 -10.24 16.58 -2.65
N ILE A 231 -11.34 15.85 -2.53
CA ILE A 231 -12.06 15.29 -3.68
C ILE A 231 -12.48 16.42 -4.65
N GLU A 232 -13.04 17.49 -4.14
CA GLU A 232 -13.46 18.64 -4.94
C GLU A 232 -12.27 19.33 -5.60
N TYR A 233 -11.15 19.50 -4.87
CA TYR A 233 -9.91 20.02 -5.40
C TYR A 233 -9.39 19.17 -6.57
N LEU A 234 -9.33 17.83 -6.39
CA LEU A 234 -8.86 16.91 -7.42
C LEU A 234 -9.77 16.90 -8.65
N LYS A 235 -11.09 16.96 -8.45
CA LYS A 235 -12.03 17.12 -9.57
C LYS A 235 -11.80 18.40 -10.36
N LYS A 236 -11.64 19.50 -9.65
CA LYS A 236 -11.52 20.84 -10.27
C LYS A 236 -10.21 20.99 -11.02
N HIS A 237 -9.11 20.55 -10.45
CA HIS A 237 -7.76 20.82 -10.97
C HIS A 237 -7.22 19.72 -11.89
N PHE A 238 -7.67 18.47 -11.71
CA PHE A 238 -7.17 17.31 -12.45
C PHE A 238 -8.26 16.52 -13.19
N GLY A 239 -9.52 16.97 -13.15
CA GLY A 239 -10.62 16.26 -13.78
C GLY A 239 -10.88 14.87 -13.17
N ALA A 240 -10.51 14.67 -11.90
CA ALA A 240 -10.65 13.38 -11.24
C ALA A 240 -12.11 12.95 -11.13
N HIS A 241 -12.41 11.69 -11.51
CA HIS A 241 -13.74 11.09 -11.42
C HIS A 241 -13.75 9.79 -10.62
N GLN A 242 -12.60 9.09 -10.56
CA GLN A 242 -12.45 7.83 -9.86
C GLN A 242 -11.44 7.96 -8.71
N PHE A 243 -11.82 7.42 -7.56
CA PHE A 243 -11.04 7.49 -6.33
C PHE A 243 -10.97 6.13 -5.65
N THR A 244 -9.89 5.87 -4.92
CA THR A 244 -9.81 4.74 -4.01
C THR A 244 -9.34 5.21 -2.64
N PHE A 245 -10.03 4.80 -1.59
CA PHE A 245 -9.62 5.07 -0.22
C PHE A 245 -8.65 3.98 0.25
N TYR A 246 -7.38 4.36 0.41
CA TYR A 246 -6.30 3.51 0.92
C TYR A 246 -6.18 3.52 2.45
N ASP A 247 -7.30 3.71 3.11
CA ASP A 247 -7.38 3.57 4.57
C ASP A 247 -7.19 2.09 4.94
N ASP A 248 -6.47 1.81 6.03
CA ASP A 248 -6.34 0.44 6.57
C ASP A 248 -7.69 -0.26 6.85
N ALA A 249 -8.70 0.52 7.17
CA ALA A 249 -10.11 0.13 7.22
C ALA A 249 -11.00 1.39 7.24
N PHE A 250 -11.57 1.76 6.13
CA PHE A 250 -12.34 3.00 5.93
C PHE A 250 -13.53 3.14 6.89
N THR A 251 -14.20 2.04 7.22
CA THR A 251 -15.44 2.00 7.99
C THR A 251 -15.26 1.69 9.48
N VAL A 252 -14.06 1.85 10.06
CA VAL A 252 -13.84 1.66 11.52
C VAL A 252 -14.77 2.59 12.31
N ASP A 253 -14.84 3.85 11.91
CA ASP A 253 -15.86 4.80 12.38
C ASP A 253 -16.97 4.91 11.32
N GLN A 254 -18.08 4.20 11.56
CA GLN A 254 -19.19 4.12 10.61
C GLN A 254 -19.94 5.44 10.47
N ASP A 255 -20.07 6.21 11.55
CA ASP A 255 -20.76 7.49 11.56
C ASP A 255 -20.01 8.51 10.72
N ARG A 256 -18.69 8.60 10.90
CA ARG A 256 -17.83 9.44 10.09
C ARG A 256 -17.82 9.01 8.61
N ALA A 257 -17.74 7.70 8.31
CA ALA A 257 -17.83 7.22 6.95
C ALA A 257 -19.16 7.62 6.29
N ALA A 258 -20.26 7.55 7.02
CA ALA A 258 -21.57 8.03 6.56
C ALA A 258 -21.59 9.55 6.39
N GLU A 259 -20.91 10.33 7.25
CA GLU A 259 -20.80 11.79 7.11
C GLU A 259 -20.01 12.19 5.87
N ILE A 260 -18.90 11.52 5.53
CA ILE A 260 -18.18 11.73 4.28
C ILE A 260 -19.13 11.51 3.09
N CYS A 261 -19.89 10.42 3.11
CA CYS A 261 -20.88 10.13 2.05
C CYS A 261 -21.95 11.22 1.93
N ARG A 262 -22.53 11.67 3.06
CA ARG A 262 -23.52 12.75 3.08
C ARG A 262 -22.93 14.05 2.53
N GLU A 263 -21.69 14.36 2.85
CA GLU A 263 -21.00 15.57 2.37
C GLU A 263 -20.73 15.50 0.86
N ILE A 264 -20.33 14.34 0.31
CA ILE A 264 -20.22 14.10 -1.14
C ILE A 264 -21.57 14.36 -1.83
N MET A 265 -22.65 13.81 -1.29
CA MET A 265 -24.01 14.00 -1.84
C MET A 265 -24.49 15.44 -1.71
N ARG A 266 -24.27 16.10 -0.56
CA ARG A 266 -24.63 17.50 -0.32
C ARG A 266 -23.99 18.44 -1.34
N ARG A 267 -22.70 18.20 -1.68
CA ARG A 267 -21.98 18.97 -2.71
C ARG A 267 -22.28 18.51 -4.14
N LYS A 268 -23.12 17.49 -4.30
CA LYS A 268 -23.49 16.92 -5.62
C LYS A 268 -22.27 16.49 -6.45
N LEU A 269 -21.26 15.97 -5.79
CA LEU A 269 -20.05 15.50 -6.46
C LEU A 269 -20.35 14.16 -7.14
N LYS A 270 -20.35 14.17 -8.48
CA LYS A 270 -20.50 12.95 -9.27
C LYS A 270 -19.13 12.28 -9.38
N ILE A 271 -18.91 11.28 -8.54
CA ILE A 271 -17.65 10.50 -8.45
C ILE A 271 -17.98 9.02 -8.35
N GLU A 272 -17.00 8.20 -8.70
CA GLU A 272 -16.97 6.76 -8.44
C GLU A 272 -15.81 6.46 -7.50
N TRP A 273 -16.04 5.61 -6.51
CA TRP A 273 -15.00 5.30 -5.55
C TRP A 273 -15.14 3.90 -4.96
N ASP A 274 -14.02 3.38 -4.46
CA ASP A 274 -13.96 2.15 -3.68
C ASP A 274 -13.18 2.36 -2.38
N CYS A 275 -13.25 1.38 -1.49
CA CYS A 275 -12.49 1.40 -0.25
C CYS A 275 -12.19 -0.01 0.24
N GLU A 276 -11.17 -0.10 1.11
CA GLU A 276 -10.85 -1.30 1.86
C GLU A 276 -11.46 -1.25 3.26
N THR A 277 -11.99 -2.38 3.74
CA THR A 277 -12.48 -2.50 5.10
C THR A 277 -12.59 -3.94 5.58
N ARG A 278 -12.97 -4.08 6.85
CA ARG A 278 -13.24 -5.37 7.49
C ARG A 278 -14.70 -5.77 7.35
N VAL A 279 -14.95 -7.07 7.29
CA VAL A 279 -16.31 -7.63 7.16
C VAL A 279 -17.21 -7.33 8.36
N ASP A 280 -16.65 -7.10 9.54
CA ASP A 280 -17.38 -6.82 10.78
C ASP A 280 -17.62 -5.32 11.04
N MET A 281 -17.19 -4.44 10.11
CA MET A 281 -17.29 -2.99 10.22
C MET A 281 -18.28 -2.37 9.23
N VAL A 282 -19.27 -3.13 8.78
CA VAL A 282 -20.30 -2.64 7.85
C VAL A 282 -21.71 -2.99 8.31
N THR A 283 -22.64 -2.06 8.05
CA THR A 283 -24.09 -2.25 8.21
C THR A 283 -24.80 -2.04 6.88
N GLU A 284 -26.03 -2.54 6.73
CA GLU A 284 -26.80 -2.31 5.52
C GLU A 284 -27.06 -0.81 5.30
N ALA A 285 -27.34 -0.07 6.35
CA ALA A 285 -27.58 1.38 6.28
C ALA A 285 -26.34 2.11 5.76
N LEU A 286 -25.15 1.82 6.31
CA LEU A 286 -23.90 2.42 5.85
C LEU A 286 -23.62 2.10 4.38
N LEU A 287 -23.72 0.81 3.99
CA LEU A 287 -23.46 0.40 2.62
C LEU A 287 -24.42 1.05 1.61
N ARG A 288 -25.69 1.29 1.98
CA ARG A 288 -26.65 2.06 1.15
C ARG A 288 -26.20 3.50 0.98
N THR A 289 -25.84 4.17 2.08
CA THR A 289 -25.32 5.55 2.04
C THR A 289 -24.04 5.66 1.20
N MET A 290 -23.13 4.70 1.34
CA MET A 290 -21.91 4.62 0.50
C MET A 290 -22.28 4.47 -1.00
N LYS A 291 -23.22 3.58 -1.32
CA LYS A 291 -23.68 3.37 -2.69
C LYS A 291 -24.28 4.64 -3.30
N GLU A 292 -25.12 5.34 -2.55
CA GLU A 292 -25.74 6.60 -2.96
C GLU A 292 -24.71 7.71 -3.19
N ALA A 293 -23.59 7.69 -2.44
CA ALA A 293 -22.48 8.61 -2.58
C ALA A 293 -21.49 8.21 -3.69
N GLY A 294 -21.78 7.18 -4.50
CA GLY A 294 -20.95 6.78 -5.64
C GLY A 294 -19.95 5.65 -5.36
N CYS A 295 -20.01 5.01 -4.18
CA CYS A 295 -19.24 3.79 -3.95
C CYS A 295 -19.70 2.69 -4.91
N PHE A 296 -18.79 2.10 -5.66
CA PHE A 296 -19.11 1.01 -6.57
C PHE A 296 -18.59 -0.35 -6.06
N ALA A 297 -17.52 -0.37 -5.25
CA ALA A 297 -16.92 -1.59 -4.74
C ALA A 297 -16.44 -1.45 -3.30
N VAL A 298 -16.46 -2.56 -2.57
CA VAL A 298 -15.85 -2.69 -1.25
C VAL A 298 -14.91 -3.89 -1.23
N TRP A 299 -13.67 -3.64 -0.84
CA TRP A 299 -12.64 -4.64 -0.68
C TRP A 299 -12.66 -5.14 0.77
N PHE A 300 -12.97 -6.42 0.96
CA PHE A 300 -13.03 -7.04 2.27
C PHE A 300 -11.81 -7.91 2.53
N GLY A 301 -11.12 -7.66 3.64
CA GLY A 301 -10.12 -8.58 4.18
C GLY A 301 -10.81 -9.82 4.76
N VAL A 302 -10.95 -10.87 3.93
CA VAL A 302 -11.52 -12.18 4.31
C VAL A 302 -10.47 -13.05 4.95
N GLU A 303 -9.27 -13.02 4.44
CA GLU A 303 -8.04 -13.74 4.77
C GLU A 303 -8.17 -15.25 4.65
N SER A 304 -9.12 -15.90 5.35
CA SER A 304 -9.34 -17.35 5.31
C SER A 304 -10.82 -17.71 5.48
N GLY A 305 -11.20 -18.87 4.98
CA GLY A 305 -12.49 -19.52 5.24
C GLY A 305 -12.46 -20.45 6.45
N SER A 306 -11.28 -20.71 7.00
CA SER A 306 -11.06 -21.61 8.13
C SER A 306 -10.97 -20.83 9.45
N GLN A 307 -11.83 -21.14 10.43
CA GLN A 307 -11.82 -20.44 11.72
C GLN A 307 -10.49 -20.61 12.46
N PRO A 308 -9.89 -21.81 12.56
CA PRO A 308 -8.58 -21.96 13.19
C PRO A 308 -7.49 -21.08 12.59
N VAL A 309 -7.49 -20.88 11.26
CA VAL A 309 -6.53 -20.00 10.57
C VAL A 309 -6.80 -18.52 10.90
N LEU A 310 -8.07 -18.12 10.91
CA LEU A 310 -8.46 -16.74 11.32
C LEU A 310 -8.06 -16.44 12.77
N ASP A 311 -8.17 -17.43 13.66
CA ASP A 311 -7.77 -17.30 15.06
C ASP A 311 -6.24 -17.21 15.19
N ALA A 312 -5.49 -18.03 14.44
CA ALA A 312 -4.03 -17.95 14.37
C ALA A 312 -3.54 -16.61 13.83
N MET A 313 -4.24 -16.03 12.86
CA MET A 313 -3.97 -14.69 12.32
C MET A 313 -4.35 -13.56 13.27
N ARG A 314 -5.04 -13.84 14.37
CA ARG A 314 -5.69 -12.86 15.27
C ARG A 314 -6.59 -11.87 14.51
N LYS A 315 -7.25 -12.35 13.44
CA LYS A 315 -8.12 -11.49 12.63
C LYS A 315 -9.37 -11.06 13.40
N GLY A 316 -9.90 -11.89 14.32
CA GLY A 316 -11.04 -11.60 15.17
C GLY A 316 -12.38 -11.56 14.43
N ILE A 317 -12.48 -12.20 13.26
CA ILE A 317 -13.71 -12.37 12.49
C ILE A 317 -14.08 -13.86 12.40
N THR A 318 -15.30 -14.13 11.93
CA THR A 318 -15.76 -15.49 11.66
C THR A 318 -16.28 -15.63 10.23
N PRO A 319 -16.27 -16.83 9.63
CA PRO A 319 -16.87 -17.09 8.33
C PRO A 319 -18.34 -16.63 8.25
N ALA A 320 -19.09 -16.76 9.35
CA ALA A 320 -20.49 -16.30 9.42
C ALA A 320 -20.61 -14.78 9.27
N LYS A 321 -19.75 -13.99 9.93
CA LYS A 321 -19.71 -12.52 9.77
C LYS A 321 -19.34 -12.15 8.34
N THR A 322 -18.40 -12.87 7.72
CA THR A 322 -18.00 -12.66 6.33
C THR A 322 -19.18 -12.92 5.38
N ILE A 323 -19.90 -14.02 5.53
CA ILE A 323 -21.11 -14.32 4.73
C ILE A 323 -22.13 -13.17 4.86
N LYS A 324 -22.40 -12.72 6.09
CA LYS A 324 -23.33 -11.63 6.36
C LYS A 324 -22.94 -10.35 5.61
N ALA A 325 -21.66 -9.93 5.71
CA ALA A 325 -21.16 -8.72 5.04
C ALA A 325 -21.32 -8.79 3.52
N PHE A 326 -20.90 -9.91 2.92
CA PHE A 326 -20.99 -10.11 1.47
C PHE A 326 -22.43 -10.12 0.98
N ASN A 327 -23.33 -10.81 1.70
CA ASN A 327 -24.76 -10.82 1.34
C ASN A 327 -25.37 -9.44 1.46
N THR A 328 -25.01 -8.68 2.51
CA THR A 328 -25.48 -7.30 2.70
C THR A 328 -24.99 -6.38 1.58
N ALA A 329 -23.71 -6.43 1.23
CA ALA A 329 -23.17 -5.63 0.13
C ALA A 329 -23.81 -5.96 -1.22
N LYS A 330 -24.04 -7.24 -1.50
CA LYS A 330 -24.75 -7.69 -2.71
C LYS A 330 -26.22 -7.22 -2.74
N LYS A 331 -26.91 -7.29 -1.62
CA LYS A 331 -28.29 -6.79 -1.51
C LYS A 331 -28.40 -5.30 -1.85
N VAL A 332 -27.40 -4.52 -1.48
CA VAL A 332 -27.27 -3.08 -1.78
C VAL A 332 -26.82 -2.84 -3.23
N GLY A 333 -26.32 -3.84 -3.92
CA GLY A 333 -25.80 -3.71 -5.29
C GLY A 333 -24.37 -3.15 -5.37
N LEU A 334 -23.58 -3.34 -4.31
CA LEU A 334 -22.14 -3.07 -4.31
C LEU A 334 -21.38 -4.28 -4.84
N MET A 335 -20.35 -4.02 -5.64
CA MET A 335 -19.36 -5.03 -5.97
C MET A 335 -18.55 -5.37 -4.73
N THR A 336 -18.25 -6.63 -4.53
CA THR A 336 -17.41 -7.08 -3.42
C THR A 336 -16.11 -7.68 -3.95
N VAL A 337 -15.00 -7.34 -3.35
CA VAL A 337 -13.71 -7.97 -3.61
C VAL A 337 -13.24 -8.66 -2.35
N ALA A 338 -12.69 -9.87 -2.49
CA ALA A 338 -12.19 -10.65 -1.36
C ALA A 338 -10.66 -10.67 -1.37
N GLY A 339 -10.02 -10.15 -0.34
CA GLY A 339 -8.61 -10.39 -0.04
C GLY A 339 -8.44 -11.68 0.75
N VAL A 340 -7.60 -12.60 0.27
CA VAL A 340 -7.35 -13.91 0.88
C VAL A 340 -5.85 -14.12 1.03
N VAL A 341 -5.42 -14.58 2.20
CA VAL A 341 -4.03 -14.93 2.49
C VAL A 341 -3.93 -16.45 2.63
N LEU A 342 -3.06 -17.06 1.84
CA LEU A 342 -2.80 -18.50 1.83
C LEU A 342 -1.39 -18.79 2.36
N GLY A 343 -1.23 -19.85 3.11
CA GLY A 343 0.05 -20.29 3.66
C GLY A 343 0.46 -19.53 4.91
N PHE A 344 -0.48 -19.10 5.75
CA PHE A 344 -0.16 -18.60 7.10
C PHE A 344 0.49 -19.69 7.94
N PRO A 345 1.43 -19.38 8.88
CA PRO A 345 2.05 -20.39 9.74
C PRO A 345 1.01 -21.34 10.39
N GLY A 346 1.20 -22.65 10.19
CA GLY A 346 0.29 -23.68 10.69
C GLY A 346 -0.88 -24.04 9.75
N GLU A 347 -1.06 -23.32 8.64
CA GLU A 347 -2.09 -23.67 7.65
C GLU A 347 -1.73 -24.98 6.91
N THR A 348 -2.75 -25.77 6.57
CA THR A 348 -2.62 -27.05 5.86
C THR A 348 -3.29 -26.99 4.49
N LYS A 349 -3.07 -28.02 3.66
CA LYS A 349 -3.76 -28.15 2.35
C LYS A 349 -5.27 -28.19 2.51
N GLU A 350 -5.76 -28.85 3.57
CA GLU A 350 -7.18 -28.97 3.90
C GLU A 350 -7.80 -27.60 4.21
N THR A 351 -7.14 -26.78 5.04
CA THR A 351 -7.63 -25.44 5.41
C THR A 351 -7.57 -24.48 4.23
N ILE A 352 -6.57 -24.60 3.34
CA ILE A 352 -6.53 -23.86 2.08
C ILE A 352 -7.73 -24.23 1.21
N TRP A 353 -8.03 -25.53 1.04
CA TRP A 353 -9.19 -25.96 0.28
C TRP A 353 -10.53 -25.58 0.91
N GLU A 354 -10.61 -25.55 2.25
CA GLU A 354 -11.75 -24.97 2.97
C GLU A 354 -11.96 -23.51 2.58
N THR A 355 -10.88 -22.71 2.55
CA THR A 355 -10.90 -21.31 2.15
C THR A 355 -11.32 -21.15 0.67
N VAL A 356 -10.78 -21.94 -0.25
CA VAL A 356 -11.16 -21.90 -1.67
C VAL A 356 -12.65 -22.19 -1.86
N LYS A 357 -13.17 -23.25 -1.23
CA LYS A 357 -14.61 -23.59 -1.28
C LYS A 357 -15.47 -22.50 -0.63
N PHE A 358 -14.96 -21.86 0.43
CA PHE A 358 -15.65 -20.76 1.09
C PHE A 358 -15.77 -19.55 0.14
N ILE A 359 -14.72 -19.17 -0.55
CA ILE A 359 -14.74 -18.07 -1.55
C ILE A 359 -15.68 -18.39 -2.72
N GLU A 360 -15.71 -19.65 -3.19
CA GLU A 360 -16.66 -20.06 -4.22
C GLU A 360 -18.13 -19.86 -3.79
N ARG A 361 -18.44 -20.17 -2.53
CA ARG A 361 -19.78 -19.95 -1.94
C ARG A 361 -20.09 -18.47 -1.74
N LEU A 362 -19.12 -17.70 -1.25
CA LEU A 362 -19.26 -16.24 -1.13
C LEU A 362 -19.51 -15.59 -2.47
N ASN A 363 -18.92 -16.13 -3.54
CA ASN A 363 -19.04 -15.63 -4.91
C ASN A 363 -18.84 -14.10 -5.00
N PRO A 364 -17.67 -13.56 -4.61
CA PRO A 364 -17.37 -12.14 -4.78
C PRO A 364 -17.34 -11.73 -6.25
N GLY A 365 -17.32 -10.42 -6.49
CA GLY A 365 -17.11 -9.85 -7.83
C GLY A 365 -15.67 -10.06 -8.31
N ASP A 366 -14.70 -10.06 -7.37
CA ASP A 366 -13.29 -10.34 -7.64
C ASP A 366 -12.60 -10.94 -6.41
N VAL A 367 -11.40 -11.57 -6.60
CA VAL A 367 -10.62 -12.16 -5.49
C VAL A 367 -9.13 -12.01 -5.71
N GLY A 368 -8.42 -11.56 -4.69
CA GLY A 368 -6.96 -11.63 -4.60
C GLY A 368 -6.53 -12.79 -3.70
N TYR A 369 -5.77 -13.76 -4.24
CA TYR A 369 -5.12 -14.81 -3.46
C TYR A 369 -3.64 -14.46 -3.28
N TYR A 370 -3.27 -14.06 -2.08
CA TYR A 370 -1.91 -13.67 -1.71
C TYR A 370 -1.25 -14.77 -0.90
N ILE A 371 0.04 -15.00 -1.13
CA ILE A 371 0.83 -15.88 -0.27
C ILE A 371 1.26 -15.09 0.97
N ALA A 372 1.08 -15.70 2.13
CA ALA A 372 1.51 -15.12 3.39
C ALA A 372 3.00 -14.77 3.34
N THR A 373 3.29 -13.48 3.49
CA THR A 373 4.65 -12.94 3.41
C THR A 373 5.00 -12.29 4.74
N PRO A 374 6.02 -12.81 5.45
CA PRO A 374 6.42 -12.27 6.75
C PRO A 374 7.19 -10.97 6.55
N TYR A 375 6.53 -9.84 6.67
CA TYR A 375 7.18 -8.53 6.55
C TYR A 375 7.87 -8.12 7.86
N PRO A 376 9.07 -7.55 7.84
CA PRO A 376 9.71 -6.98 9.02
C PRO A 376 8.76 -6.06 9.79
N GLY A 377 8.78 -6.13 11.13
CA GLY A 377 7.85 -5.41 11.99
C GLY A 377 6.50 -6.09 12.22
N THR A 378 6.27 -7.29 11.69
CA THR A 378 5.05 -8.08 12.00
C THR A 378 5.34 -9.19 12.99
N PRO A 379 4.38 -9.57 13.87
CA PRO A 379 4.53 -10.75 14.72
C PRO A 379 4.83 -12.02 13.93
N MET A 380 4.24 -12.18 12.77
CA MET A 380 4.51 -13.30 11.86
C MET A 380 5.99 -13.36 11.44
N TYR A 381 6.61 -12.21 11.12
CA TYR A 381 8.04 -12.16 10.79
C TYR A 381 8.91 -12.60 11.98
N GLU A 382 8.64 -12.05 13.16
CA GLU A 382 9.35 -12.38 14.39
C GLU A 382 9.26 -13.88 14.71
N GLN A 383 8.05 -14.46 14.54
CA GLN A 383 7.83 -15.89 14.73
C GLN A 383 8.64 -16.72 13.73
N VAL A 384 8.52 -16.44 12.42
CA VAL A 384 9.17 -17.20 11.35
C VAL A 384 10.70 -17.17 11.49
N VAL A 385 11.26 -16.00 11.84
CA VAL A 385 12.71 -15.83 12.06
C VAL A 385 13.15 -16.57 13.31
N LYS A 386 12.44 -16.42 14.43
CA LYS A 386 12.76 -17.11 15.70
C LYS A 386 12.75 -18.63 15.55
N GLU A 387 11.85 -19.17 14.75
CA GLU A 387 11.72 -20.60 14.45
C GLU A 387 12.73 -21.09 13.39
N GLY A 388 13.57 -20.20 12.81
CA GLY A 388 14.54 -20.56 11.76
C GLY A 388 13.90 -20.99 10.44
N ARG A 389 12.65 -20.59 10.20
CA ARG A 389 11.85 -21.05 9.05
C ARG A 389 11.98 -20.14 7.82
N LEU A 390 12.60 -18.97 7.91
CA LEU A 390 12.82 -18.10 6.76
C LEU A 390 13.82 -18.77 5.80
N LYS A 391 13.40 -19.00 4.56
CA LYS A 391 14.21 -19.68 3.52
C LYS A 391 14.80 -18.72 2.49
N ILE A 392 14.12 -17.60 2.24
CA ILE A 392 14.53 -16.59 1.29
C ILE A 392 14.75 -15.29 2.05
N HIS A 393 15.97 -14.77 2.02
CA HIS A 393 16.35 -13.50 2.67
C HIS A 393 16.41 -12.33 1.69
N ASP A 394 16.22 -12.59 0.40
CA ASP A 394 16.16 -11.55 -0.62
C ASP A 394 14.77 -10.88 -0.63
N PHE A 395 14.72 -9.66 -0.13
CA PHE A 395 13.50 -8.87 -0.06
C PHE A 395 12.84 -8.59 -1.43
N ASN A 396 13.57 -8.69 -2.54
CA ASN A 396 12.99 -8.62 -3.87
C ASN A 396 11.98 -9.75 -4.17
N ARG A 397 11.95 -10.79 -3.34
CA ARG A 397 11.05 -11.94 -3.45
C ARG A 397 9.84 -11.86 -2.52
N PHE A 398 9.70 -10.77 -1.72
CA PHE A 398 8.60 -10.56 -0.79
C PHE A 398 7.40 -9.90 -1.51
N ASP A 399 6.94 -10.53 -2.58
CA ASP A 399 5.98 -10.03 -3.57
C ASP A 399 4.55 -10.59 -3.42
N THR A 400 4.25 -11.24 -2.28
CA THR A 400 2.96 -11.91 -2.01
C THR A 400 2.58 -13.04 -2.99
N ALA A 401 3.48 -13.40 -3.89
CA ALA A 401 3.33 -14.51 -4.84
C ALA A 401 4.38 -15.60 -4.63
N THR A 402 5.47 -15.28 -3.93
CA THR A 402 6.59 -16.16 -3.65
C THR A 402 6.53 -16.68 -2.20
N PRO A 403 6.49 -18.01 -1.95
CA PRO A 403 6.69 -18.55 -0.62
C PRO A 403 8.13 -18.30 -0.15
N VAL A 404 8.30 -17.50 0.90
CA VAL A 404 9.65 -17.11 1.38
C VAL A 404 10.06 -17.83 2.66
N PHE A 405 9.16 -18.61 3.26
CA PHE A 405 9.43 -19.37 4.49
C PHE A 405 8.85 -20.78 4.42
N ASP A 406 9.33 -21.66 5.30
CA ASP A 406 8.87 -23.03 5.42
C ASP A 406 7.59 -23.09 6.28
N LEU A 407 6.50 -23.59 5.71
CA LEU A 407 5.25 -23.78 6.45
C LEU A 407 5.30 -24.99 7.42
N GLY A 408 6.17 -25.97 7.13
CA GLY A 408 6.23 -27.24 7.86
C GLY A 408 5.10 -28.23 7.50
N THR A 409 4.03 -27.77 6.87
CA THR A 409 2.83 -28.56 6.49
C THR A 409 2.77 -28.87 5.00
N MET A 410 3.48 -28.09 4.19
CA MET A 410 3.59 -28.25 2.74
C MET A 410 4.82 -27.52 2.21
N THR A 411 5.28 -27.89 1.02
CA THR A 411 6.39 -27.20 0.33
C THR A 411 5.92 -25.88 -0.29
N GLY A 412 6.86 -24.98 -0.58
CA GLY A 412 6.57 -23.73 -1.26
C GLY A 412 5.98 -23.93 -2.67
N GLU A 413 6.43 -24.97 -3.40
CA GLU A 413 5.89 -25.29 -4.73
C GLU A 413 4.44 -25.82 -4.62
N GLU A 414 4.13 -26.66 -3.64
CA GLU A 414 2.75 -27.11 -3.39
C GLU A 414 1.82 -25.92 -3.06
N LEU A 415 2.31 -24.94 -2.27
CA LEU A 415 1.54 -23.75 -1.96
C LEU A 415 1.27 -22.90 -3.22
N LYS A 416 2.28 -22.71 -4.09
CA LYS A 416 2.09 -22.03 -5.38
C LYS A 416 1.06 -22.75 -6.25
N GLU A 417 1.16 -24.07 -6.35
CA GLU A 417 0.21 -24.87 -7.11
C GLU A 417 -1.23 -24.76 -6.57
N LEU A 418 -1.38 -24.80 -5.25
CA LEU A 418 -2.69 -24.60 -4.61
C LEU A 418 -3.26 -23.20 -4.91
N ARG A 419 -2.41 -22.15 -4.86
CA ARG A 419 -2.82 -20.80 -5.22
C ARG A 419 -3.26 -20.71 -6.69
N GLU A 420 -2.50 -21.28 -7.62
CA GLU A 420 -2.87 -21.31 -9.04
C GLU A 420 -4.19 -22.07 -9.29
N ARG A 421 -4.37 -23.20 -8.61
CA ARG A 421 -5.65 -23.95 -8.66
C ARG A 421 -6.80 -23.14 -8.07
N ALA A 422 -6.59 -22.36 -7.01
CA ALA A 422 -7.58 -21.46 -6.44
C ALA A 422 -8.02 -20.39 -7.46
N PHE A 423 -7.05 -19.75 -8.17
CA PHE A 423 -7.34 -18.83 -9.25
C PHE A 423 -8.13 -19.48 -10.37
N GLN A 424 -7.70 -20.65 -10.87
CA GLN A 424 -8.41 -21.38 -11.93
C GLN A 424 -9.85 -21.68 -11.52
N ARG A 425 -10.06 -22.21 -10.32
CA ARG A 425 -11.39 -22.54 -9.81
C ARG A 425 -12.29 -21.32 -9.69
N PHE A 426 -11.75 -20.17 -9.35
CA PHE A 426 -12.54 -18.94 -9.25
C PHE A 426 -12.89 -18.36 -10.62
N TYR A 427 -11.93 -18.15 -11.50
CA TYR A 427 -12.11 -17.41 -12.74
C TYR A 427 -12.66 -18.24 -13.89
N LEU A 428 -12.46 -19.57 -13.92
CA LEU A 428 -12.98 -20.45 -14.96
C LEU A 428 -14.43 -20.94 -14.71
N ARG A 429 -15.12 -20.43 -13.68
CA ARG A 429 -16.52 -20.76 -13.42
C ARG A 429 -17.43 -20.12 -14.49
N PRO A 430 -18.35 -20.88 -15.13
CA PRO A 430 -19.29 -20.31 -16.07
C PRO A 430 -20.08 -19.13 -15.49
N ARG A 431 -20.52 -19.25 -14.23
CA ARG A 431 -21.25 -18.21 -13.51
C ARG A 431 -20.45 -16.88 -13.39
N TYR A 432 -19.13 -16.96 -13.23
CA TYR A 432 -18.26 -15.78 -13.20
C TYR A 432 -18.24 -15.10 -14.56
N PHE A 433 -18.04 -15.86 -15.65
CA PHE A 433 -18.04 -15.37 -17.02
C PHE A 433 -19.35 -14.64 -17.37
N PHE A 434 -20.51 -15.25 -17.09
CA PHE A 434 -21.80 -14.61 -17.34
C PHE A 434 -22.05 -13.37 -16.47
N SER A 435 -21.54 -13.34 -15.22
CA SER A 435 -21.66 -12.18 -14.35
C SER A 435 -20.87 -10.98 -14.86
N MET A 436 -19.80 -11.23 -15.63
CA MET A 436 -18.95 -10.22 -16.26
C MET A 436 -19.64 -9.50 -17.40
N LEU A 437 -20.37 -10.25 -18.27
CA LEU A 437 -21.05 -9.69 -19.43
C LEU A 437 -22.11 -8.64 -19.05
N GLY A 438 -22.72 -8.77 -17.86
CA GLY A 438 -23.73 -7.82 -17.37
C GLY A 438 -23.18 -6.58 -16.66
N LYS A 439 -21.88 -6.55 -16.32
CA LYS A 439 -21.28 -5.51 -15.48
C LYS A 439 -20.29 -4.61 -16.20
N SER A 440 -20.11 -4.76 -17.51
CA SER A 440 -19.13 -4.02 -18.32
C SER A 440 -19.21 -2.49 -18.21
N ARG A 441 -20.30 -1.95 -17.67
CA ARG A 441 -20.50 -0.51 -17.50
C ARG A 441 -19.79 0.10 -16.26
N PHE A 442 -19.33 -0.75 -15.33
CA PHE A 442 -18.72 -0.32 -14.04
C PHE A 442 -17.23 -0.63 -13.95
N TRP A 443 -16.63 -1.16 -14.99
CA TRP A 443 -15.27 -1.63 -14.96
C TRP A 443 -14.39 -0.66 -15.73
N SER A 444 -13.41 -0.09 -15.05
CA SER A 444 -12.33 0.60 -15.77
C SER A 444 -11.66 -0.42 -16.70
N PHE A 445 -11.21 0.02 -17.85
CA PHE A 445 -10.52 -0.81 -18.84
C PHE A 445 -9.37 -1.63 -18.21
N SER A 446 -8.73 -1.08 -17.14
CA SER A 446 -7.68 -1.76 -16.39
C SER A 446 -8.19 -2.99 -15.61
N ILE A 447 -9.36 -2.91 -14.99
CA ILE A 447 -9.96 -4.06 -14.28
C ILE A 447 -10.33 -5.16 -15.28
N ILE A 448 -10.90 -4.79 -16.42
CA ILE A 448 -11.20 -5.75 -17.50
C ILE A 448 -9.92 -6.43 -17.99
N LEU A 449 -8.84 -5.67 -18.20
CA LEU A 449 -7.55 -6.23 -18.61
C LEU A 449 -6.95 -7.15 -17.54
N THR A 450 -7.04 -6.80 -16.26
CA THR A 450 -6.56 -7.65 -15.16
C THR A 450 -7.31 -8.97 -15.12
N ILE A 451 -8.63 -8.94 -15.28
CA ILE A 451 -9.46 -10.15 -15.30
C ILE A 451 -9.19 -10.99 -16.55
N LEU A 452 -9.07 -10.36 -17.72
CA LEU A 452 -8.69 -11.07 -18.94
C LEU A 452 -7.29 -11.70 -18.83
N ALA A 453 -6.34 -11.02 -18.16
CA ALA A 453 -5.02 -11.56 -17.87
C ALA A 453 -5.11 -12.78 -16.93
N HIS A 454 -5.90 -12.70 -15.86
CA HIS A 454 -6.14 -13.83 -14.96
C HIS A 454 -6.86 -14.99 -15.66
N PHE A 455 -7.87 -14.70 -16.48
CA PHE A 455 -8.56 -15.72 -17.27
C PHE A 455 -7.60 -16.38 -18.26
N ARG A 456 -6.85 -15.59 -19.06
CA ARG A 456 -5.82 -16.10 -19.97
C ARG A 456 -4.80 -16.96 -19.23
N ARG A 457 -4.30 -16.51 -18.08
CA ARG A 457 -3.37 -17.27 -17.25
C ARG A 457 -3.99 -18.58 -16.78
N ALA A 458 -5.23 -18.57 -16.30
CA ALA A 458 -5.93 -19.76 -15.87
C ALA A 458 -6.12 -20.77 -17.02
N VAL A 459 -6.40 -20.30 -18.25
CA VAL A 459 -6.51 -21.15 -19.44
C VAL A 459 -5.16 -21.74 -19.82
N LEU A 460 -4.10 -20.93 -19.88
CA LEU A 460 -2.75 -21.41 -20.23
C LEU A 460 -2.25 -22.48 -19.25
N LEU A 461 -2.45 -22.26 -17.93
CA LEU A 461 -2.11 -23.25 -16.91
C LEU A 461 -2.88 -24.56 -17.07
N ARG A 462 -4.18 -24.49 -17.46
CA ARG A 462 -4.98 -25.69 -17.73
C ARG A 462 -4.48 -26.47 -18.96
N LEU A 463 -3.89 -25.77 -19.91
CA LEU A 463 -3.31 -26.35 -21.12
C LEU A 463 -1.85 -26.82 -20.91
N GLY A 464 -1.30 -26.68 -19.71
CA GLY A 464 0.09 -27.06 -19.41
C GLY A 464 1.14 -26.13 -20.00
N VAL A 465 0.74 -24.95 -20.48
CA VAL A 465 1.64 -23.92 -21.00
C VAL A 465 2.09 -23.03 -19.83
N LYS A 466 3.40 -23.06 -19.53
CA LYS A 466 4.03 -22.25 -18.47
C LYS A 466 4.25 -20.80 -18.92
#